data_dc48da37a4f6d2b17b1204650538d5b6
#
_entry.id   dc48da37a4f6d2b17b1204650538d5b6
#
_cell.length_a   1.000
_cell.length_b   1.000
_cell.length_c   1.000
_cell.angle_alpha   90.00
_cell.angle_beta   90.00
_cell.angle_gamma   90.00
#
_symmetry.space_group_name_H-M   'P 1'
#
loop_
_entity.id
_entity.type
_entity.pdbx_description
1 polymer ?
#
loop_
_entity_poly.entity_id
_entity_poly.type
_entity_poly.pdbx_seq_one_letter_code
_entity_poly.pdbx_strand_id
1 'polypeptide(L)'
;MEVINLATDAIQKVKDAELKAREMLENAHKEVLILREETKEKVKKFYEESIINARKEAEELKLKYKNEGEAIAMPIFESAERKVSSIKEIEEGKFKSVVDLIVERIVNLNGNS
;
A
#
# COMPACT_ATOMS: atom_id res chain seq x y z
N MET A 1 -42.37 35.28 62.90
CA MET A 1 -41.95 33.92 62.60
C MET A 1 -42.03 33.60 61.09
N GLU A 2 -43.10 33.96 60.39
CA GLU A 2 -43.26 33.71 58.98
C GLU A 2 -42.17 34.34 58.05
N VAL A 3 -41.77 35.57 58.38
CA VAL A 3 -40.74 36.33 57.66
C VAL A 3 -39.38 35.65 57.79
N ILE A 4 -39.04 35.10 58.97
CA ILE A 4 -37.78 34.38 59.18
C ILE A 4 -37.76 33.06 58.43
N ASN A 5 -38.89 32.33 58.39
CA ASN A 5 -39.03 31.11 57.65
C ASN A 5 -38.92 31.33 56.12
N LEU A 6 -39.53 32.38 55.57
CA LEU A 6 -39.42 32.77 54.17
C LEU A 6 -37.99 33.15 53.80
N ALA A 7 -37.30 33.89 54.67
CA ALA A 7 -35.91 34.26 54.45
C ALA A 7 -34.99 33.01 54.51
N THR A 8 -35.23 32.08 55.41
CA THR A 8 -34.52 30.86 55.58
C THR A 8 -34.73 29.97 54.34
N ASP A 9 -35.96 29.86 53.86
CA ASP A 9 -36.31 29.11 52.63
C ASP A 9 -35.63 29.69 51.38
N ALA A 10 -35.62 31.02 51.28
CA ALA A 10 -34.95 31.71 50.16
C ALA A 10 -33.44 31.43 50.17
N ILE A 11 -32.80 31.49 51.34
CA ILE A 11 -31.38 31.16 51.51
C ILE A 11 -31.12 29.70 51.15
N GLN A 12 -31.96 28.80 51.60
CA GLN A 12 -31.83 27.39 51.30
C GLN A 12 -31.95 27.10 49.80
N LYS A 13 -32.90 27.76 49.12
CA LYS A 13 -33.04 27.63 47.63
C LYS A 13 -31.81 28.15 46.91
N VAL A 14 -31.20 29.23 47.34
CA VAL A 14 -29.97 29.75 46.76
C VAL A 14 -28.83 28.76 46.97
N LYS A 15 -28.67 28.21 48.17
CA LYS A 15 -27.66 27.18 48.47
C LYS A 15 -27.84 25.95 47.62
N ASP A 16 -29.06 25.47 47.48
CA ASP A 16 -29.38 24.32 46.64
C ASP A 16 -29.08 24.58 45.15
N ALA A 17 -29.38 25.78 44.68
CA ALA A 17 -29.05 26.18 43.30
C ALA A 17 -27.54 26.26 43.09
N GLU A 18 -26.78 26.81 44.05
CA GLU A 18 -25.32 26.85 44.01
C GLU A 18 -24.70 25.45 44.00
N LEU A 19 -25.22 24.56 44.86
CA LEU A 19 -24.77 23.18 44.94
C LEU A 19 -25.00 22.46 43.59
N LYS A 20 -26.20 22.59 43.01
CA LYS A 20 -26.52 22.03 41.69
C LYS A 20 -25.60 22.58 40.62
N ALA A 21 -25.35 23.87 40.63
CA ALA A 21 -24.45 24.50 39.65
C ALA A 21 -23.02 23.92 39.75
N ARG A 22 -22.51 23.72 40.97
CA ARG A 22 -21.20 23.07 41.17
C ARG A 22 -21.17 21.63 40.69
N GLU A 23 -22.20 20.87 41.01
CA GLU A 23 -22.33 19.49 40.55
C GLU A 23 -22.37 19.40 39.02
N MET A 24 -23.11 20.28 38.36
CA MET A 24 -23.17 20.37 36.90
C MET A 24 -21.78 20.68 36.31
N LEU A 25 -21.05 21.63 36.92
CA LEU A 25 -19.69 21.94 36.48
C LEU A 25 -18.72 20.76 36.65
N GLU A 26 -18.75 20.10 37.81
CA GLU A 26 -17.93 18.94 38.09
C GLU A 26 -18.23 17.80 37.11
N ASN A 27 -19.51 17.54 36.87
CA ASN A 27 -19.93 16.52 35.90
C ASN A 27 -19.50 16.88 34.47
N ALA A 28 -19.63 18.13 34.07
CA ALA A 28 -19.17 18.60 32.76
C ALA A 28 -17.66 18.44 32.63
N HIS A 29 -16.87 18.76 33.65
CA HIS A 29 -15.42 18.51 33.63
C HIS A 29 -15.07 17.03 33.51
N LYS A 30 -15.76 16.17 34.25
CA LYS A 30 -15.58 14.71 34.13
C LYS A 30 -15.90 14.21 32.75
N GLU A 31 -17.02 14.64 32.18
CA GLU A 31 -17.42 14.29 30.81
C GLU A 31 -16.38 14.73 29.77
N VAL A 32 -15.84 15.94 29.94
CA VAL A 32 -14.78 16.43 29.02
C VAL A 32 -13.53 15.55 29.10
N LEU A 33 -13.12 15.15 30.31
CA LEU A 33 -11.96 14.28 30.50
C LEU A 33 -12.18 12.91 29.84
N ILE A 34 -13.35 12.33 30.06
CA ILE A 34 -13.72 11.04 29.42
C ILE A 34 -13.72 11.19 27.91
N LEU A 35 -14.35 12.24 27.40
CA LEU A 35 -14.43 12.49 25.96
C LEU A 35 -13.04 12.69 25.33
N ARG A 36 -12.13 13.36 26.02
CA ARG A 36 -10.75 13.53 25.57
C ARG A 36 -10.03 12.19 25.46
N GLU A 37 -10.16 11.34 26.48
CA GLU A 37 -9.54 10.01 26.47
C GLU A 37 -10.13 9.12 25.36
N GLU A 38 -11.44 9.09 25.22
CA GLU A 38 -12.11 8.36 24.14
C GLU A 38 -11.69 8.87 22.76
N THR A 39 -11.57 10.17 22.60
CA THR A 39 -11.13 10.80 21.35
C THR A 39 -9.69 10.42 21.02
N LYS A 40 -8.79 10.46 22.00
CA LYS A 40 -7.40 10.02 21.81
C LYS A 40 -7.32 8.57 21.34
N GLU A 41 -8.09 7.68 21.96
CA GLU A 41 -8.16 6.28 21.58
C GLU A 41 -8.68 6.11 20.16
N LYS A 42 -9.76 6.80 19.80
CA LYS A 42 -10.34 6.76 18.46
C LYS A 42 -9.38 7.29 17.40
N VAL A 43 -8.72 8.41 17.67
CA VAL A 43 -7.72 9.01 16.77
C VAL A 43 -6.54 8.05 16.58
N LYS A 44 -6.05 7.45 17.64
CA LYS A 44 -4.96 6.49 17.58
C LYS A 44 -5.33 5.28 16.72
N LYS A 45 -6.49 4.68 16.93
CA LYS A 45 -6.99 3.56 16.13
C LYS A 45 -7.17 3.95 14.67
N PHE A 46 -7.79 5.07 14.42
CA PHE A 46 -7.98 5.58 13.05
C PHE A 46 -6.65 5.78 12.33
N TYR A 47 -5.67 6.35 13.01
CA TYR A 47 -4.33 6.55 12.47
C TYR A 47 -3.65 5.22 12.15
N GLU A 48 -3.67 4.27 13.08
CA GLU A 48 -3.09 2.94 12.89
C GLU A 48 -3.75 2.19 11.73
N GLU A 49 -5.08 2.18 11.68
CA GLU A 49 -5.84 1.55 10.59
C GLU A 49 -5.58 2.23 9.26
N SER A 50 -5.50 3.55 9.23
CA SER A 50 -5.20 4.31 8.01
C SER A 50 -3.83 3.98 7.47
N ILE A 51 -2.82 3.83 8.33
CA ILE A 51 -1.47 3.44 7.92
C ILE A 51 -1.45 2.00 7.38
N ILE A 52 -2.11 1.08 8.07
CA ILE A 52 -2.22 -0.31 7.62
C ILE A 52 -2.90 -0.38 6.25
N ASN A 53 -4.00 0.32 6.08
CA ASN A 53 -4.73 0.36 4.82
C ASN A 53 -3.91 1.00 3.70
N ALA A 54 -3.22 2.10 3.98
CA ALA A 54 -2.35 2.78 3.01
C ALA A 54 -1.20 1.87 2.56
N ARG A 55 -0.58 1.15 3.48
CA ARG A 55 0.48 0.17 3.16
C ARG A 55 -0.05 -0.98 2.32
N LYS A 56 -1.23 -1.48 2.65
CA LYS A 56 -1.89 -2.54 1.89
C LYS A 56 -2.17 -2.08 0.45
N GLU A 57 -2.75 -0.90 0.29
CA GLU A 57 -3.01 -0.31 -1.03
C GLU A 57 -1.73 -0.10 -1.81
N ALA A 58 -0.66 0.37 -1.17
CA ALA A 58 0.64 0.55 -1.79
C ALA A 58 1.23 -0.78 -2.28
N GLU A 59 1.14 -1.85 -1.48
CA GLU A 59 1.61 -3.18 -1.87
C GLU A 59 0.78 -3.75 -3.03
N GLU A 60 -0.53 -3.60 -2.98
CA GLU A 60 -1.42 -4.01 -4.08
C GLU A 60 -1.09 -3.26 -5.37
N LEU A 61 -0.84 -1.97 -5.27
CA LEU A 61 -0.47 -1.13 -6.41
C LEU A 61 0.89 -1.52 -7.00
N LYS A 62 1.88 -1.80 -6.15
CA LYS A 62 3.19 -2.31 -6.58
C LYS A 62 3.06 -3.63 -7.32
N LEU A 63 2.26 -4.55 -6.78
CA LEU A 63 2.04 -5.85 -7.40
C LEU A 63 1.35 -5.70 -8.75
N LYS A 64 0.34 -4.84 -8.84
CA LYS A 64 -0.35 -4.54 -10.09
C LYS A 64 0.61 -4.03 -11.17
N TYR A 65 1.41 -3.04 -10.85
CA TYR A 65 2.37 -2.48 -11.81
C TYR A 65 3.50 -3.45 -12.14
N LYS A 66 3.94 -4.25 -11.20
CA LYS A 66 4.91 -5.31 -11.46
C LYS A 66 4.35 -6.32 -12.48
N ASN A 67 3.13 -6.78 -12.28
CA ASN A 67 2.46 -7.71 -13.18
C ASN A 67 2.22 -7.09 -14.57
N GLU A 68 1.78 -5.84 -14.61
CA GLU A 68 1.63 -5.11 -15.88
C GLU A 68 2.96 -4.95 -16.63
N GLY A 69 4.02 -4.59 -15.88
CA GLY A 69 5.37 -4.47 -16.43
C GLY A 69 5.89 -5.79 -16.98
N GLU A 70 5.72 -6.88 -16.26
CA GLU A 70 6.09 -8.23 -16.71
C GLU A 70 5.30 -8.63 -17.95
N ALA A 71 4.00 -8.36 -17.98
CA ALA A 71 3.15 -8.65 -19.13
C ALA A 71 3.58 -7.89 -20.39
N ILE A 72 4.09 -6.67 -20.24
CA ILE A 72 4.65 -5.88 -21.34
C ILE A 72 6.04 -6.39 -21.75
N ALA A 73 6.87 -6.73 -20.77
CA ALA A 73 8.25 -7.14 -20.99
C ALA A 73 8.37 -8.56 -21.58
N MET A 74 7.54 -9.50 -21.16
CA MET A 74 7.61 -10.89 -21.65
C MET A 74 7.58 -11.05 -23.15
N PRO A 75 6.64 -10.45 -23.89
CA PRO A 75 6.65 -10.56 -25.35
C PRO A 75 7.90 -9.97 -26.00
N ILE A 76 8.47 -8.92 -25.39
CA ILE A 76 9.70 -8.27 -25.87
C ILE A 76 10.88 -9.23 -25.70
N PHE A 77 11.03 -9.87 -24.55
CA PHE A 77 12.06 -10.86 -24.29
C PHE A 77 11.93 -12.09 -25.19
N GLU A 78 10.71 -12.62 -25.34
CA GLU A 78 10.43 -13.74 -26.23
C GLU A 78 10.77 -13.41 -27.68
N SER A 79 10.42 -12.23 -28.14
CA SER A 79 10.76 -11.76 -29.49
C SER A 79 12.28 -11.64 -29.66
N ALA A 80 12.98 -11.10 -28.65
CA ALA A 80 14.43 -11.02 -28.69
C ALA A 80 15.11 -12.39 -28.70
N GLU A 81 14.64 -13.32 -27.89
CA GLU A 81 15.14 -14.70 -27.88
C GLU A 81 14.95 -15.39 -29.25
N ARG A 82 13.80 -15.23 -29.88
CA ARG A 82 13.54 -15.76 -31.23
C ARG A 82 14.48 -15.16 -32.27
N LYS A 83 14.73 -13.85 -32.19
CA LYS A 83 15.67 -13.18 -33.09
C LYS A 83 17.09 -13.69 -32.91
N VAL A 84 17.52 -13.83 -31.64
CA VAL A 84 18.85 -14.39 -31.34
C VAL A 84 18.98 -15.82 -31.84
N SER A 85 17.98 -16.67 -31.63
CA SER A 85 17.95 -18.04 -32.11
C SER A 85 18.02 -18.09 -33.66
N SER A 86 17.25 -17.22 -34.34
CA SER A 86 17.28 -17.12 -35.80
C SER A 86 18.65 -16.72 -36.33
N ILE A 87 19.32 -15.76 -35.66
CA ILE A 87 20.67 -15.33 -36.03
C ILE A 87 21.68 -16.49 -35.89
N LYS A 88 21.60 -17.21 -34.75
CA LYS A 88 22.45 -18.39 -34.53
C LYS A 88 22.27 -19.49 -35.57
N GLU A 89 21.04 -19.77 -35.90
CA GLU A 89 20.72 -20.78 -36.98
C GLU A 89 21.29 -20.35 -38.32
N ILE A 90 21.18 -19.07 -38.66
CA ILE A 90 21.76 -18.55 -39.92
C ILE A 90 23.29 -18.67 -39.89
N GLU A 91 23.93 -18.32 -38.78
CA GLU A 91 25.39 -18.46 -38.61
C GLU A 91 25.85 -19.92 -38.74
N GLU A 92 25.16 -20.85 -38.06
CA GLU A 92 25.44 -22.29 -38.15
C GLU A 92 25.24 -22.82 -39.57
N GLY A 93 24.15 -22.44 -40.23
CA GLY A 93 23.88 -22.81 -41.60
C GLY A 93 24.93 -22.30 -42.58
N LYS A 94 25.34 -21.05 -42.45
CA LYS A 94 26.43 -20.46 -43.27
C LYS A 94 27.76 -21.14 -43.00
N PHE A 95 28.10 -21.40 -41.77
CA PHE A 95 29.30 -22.12 -41.39
C PHE A 95 29.34 -23.52 -42.01
N LYS A 96 28.27 -24.26 -41.88
CA LYS A 96 28.11 -25.58 -42.46
C LYS A 96 28.25 -25.54 -43.98
N SER A 97 27.59 -24.59 -44.63
CA SER A 97 27.68 -24.42 -46.09
C SER A 97 29.10 -24.12 -46.54
N VAL A 98 29.84 -23.30 -45.82
CA VAL A 98 31.24 -23.01 -46.15
C VAL A 98 32.12 -24.25 -45.96
N VAL A 99 31.94 -24.99 -44.87
CA VAL A 99 32.67 -26.24 -44.61
C VAL A 99 32.40 -27.27 -45.70
N ASP A 100 31.13 -27.49 -46.07
CA ASP A 100 30.73 -28.41 -47.11
C ASP A 100 31.35 -28.02 -48.45
N LEU A 101 31.39 -26.74 -48.78
CA LEU A 101 32.02 -26.24 -50.01
C LEU A 101 33.53 -26.51 -50.05
N ILE A 102 34.21 -26.31 -48.95
CA ILE A 102 35.65 -26.61 -48.84
C ILE A 102 35.90 -28.10 -49.00
N VAL A 103 35.12 -28.94 -48.32
CA VAL A 103 35.23 -30.39 -48.41
C VAL A 103 35.00 -30.86 -49.85
N GLU A 104 33.95 -30.38 -50.52
CA GLU A 104 33.69 -30.69 -51.93
C GLU A 104 34.87 -30.32 -52.84
N ARG A 105 35.46 -29.15 -52.67
CA ARG A 105 36.60 -28.73 -53.46
C ARG A 105 37.82 -29.59 -53.25
N ILE A 106 38.11 -29.97 -52.02
CA ILE A 106 39.20 -30.85 -51.67
C ILE A 106 39.01 -32.23 -52.31
N VAL A 107 37.81 -32.81 -52.17
CA VAL A 107 37.46 -34.11 -52.74
C VAL A 107 37.53 -34.08 -54.28
N ASN A 108 37.00 -33.05 -54.90
CA ASN A 108 37.04 -32.92 -56.38
C ASN A 108 38.47 -32.70 -56.87
N LEU A 109 39.31 -31.94 -56.21
CA LEU A 109 40.71 -31.79 -56.59
C LEU A 109 41.47 -33.09 -56.44
N ASN A 110 41.26 -33.88 -55.39
CA ASN A 110 41.87 -35.22 -55.25
C ASN A 110 41.31 -36.25 -56.23
N GLY A 111 40.02 -36.15 -56.59
CA GLY A 111 39.40 -37.03 -57.58
C GLY A 111 39.82 -36.78 -59.01
N ASN A 112 40.31 -35.57 -59.33
CA ASN A 112 40.76 -35.21 -60.67
C ASN A 112 42.29 -35.35 -60.85
N SER A 113 42.96 -35.70 -59.84
CA SER A 113 44.42 -35.98 -59.94
C SER A 113 44.70 -37.47 -59.97
#